data_41d5e96e1b05634d3a157f8443a3d858
#
_entry.id   41d5e96e1b05634d3a157f8443a3d858
#
_cell.length_a   1.000
_cell.length_b   1.000
_cell.length_c   1.000
_cell.angle_alpha   90.00
_cell.angle_beta   90.00
_cell.angle_gamma   90.00
#
_symmetry.space_group_name_H-M   'P 1'
#
loop_
_entity.id
_entity.type
_entity.pdbx_description
1 polymer ?
#
loop_
_entity_poly.entity_id
_entity_poly.type
_entity_poly.pdbx_seq_one_letter_code
_entity_poly.pdbx_strand_id
1 'polypeptide(L)'
;PGGAVEPLRERVEALGLQGRPASLLLAAGDYQLLLVERPEVPPAELRAAVRWRIRELVSAPLDSLVVDAFALPDDAYRGRTPMAYCAVLAQSRMQALADWVTGAGLRLHSIDIPEMALRNLGLLAGADAQNLAVVLLGPRAGLICVQHGAALYMARRIEHGLDNRGEGGAQLALEIQRSLDYFESQLGKGYLSRLLLLPAVEADEAALAELGRQLSVRVEQLALEQLFPGSPLLGLPAAQRAAFLPAIGAALRQERGG
;
A
#
# COMPACT_ATOMS: atom_id res chain seq x y z
N PRO A 1 -12.25 3.46 8.04
CA PRO A 1 -12.09 4.66 8.88
C PRO A 1 -13.20 5.68 8.60
N GLY A 2 -13.60 6.50 9.61
CA GLY A 2 -14.62 7.54 9.45
C GLY A 2 -16.06 7.11 9.76
N GLY A 3 -16.25 6.08 10.56
CA GLY A 3 -17.52 5.77 11.22
C GLY A 3 -17.80 6.68 12.42
N ALA A 4 -18.71 6.28 13.31
CA ALA A 4 -18.93 6.96 14.57
C ALA A 4 -17.61 7.06 15.35
N VAL A 5 -17.37 8.19 16.01
CA VAL A 5 -16.11 8.44 16.73
C VAL A 5 -16.07 7.73 18.08
N GLU A 6 -17.24 7.52 18.68
CA GLU A 6 -17.39 6.94 20.02
C GLU A 6 -16.67 5.59 20.22
N PRO A 7 -16.85 4.58 19.34
CA PRO A 7 -16.17 3.30 19.52
C PRO A 7 -14.64 3.40 19.51
N LEU A 8 -14.09 4.34 18.71
CA LEU A 8 -12.65 4.59 18.70
C LEU A 8 -12.22 5.31 19.97
N ARG A 9 -12.99 6.30 20.44
CA ARG A 9 -12.72 7.04 21.67
C ARG A 9 -12.69 6.12 22.89
N GLU A 10 -13.70 5.28 23.06
CA GLU A 10 -13.77 4.28 24.12
C GLU A 10 -12.53 3.36 24.12
N ARG A 11 -12.10 2.95 22.92
CA ARG A 11 -10.92 2.12 22.79
C ARG A 11 -9.62 2.86 23.14
N VAL A 12 -9.50 4.11 22.71
CA VAL A 12 -8.38 5.01 23.04
C VAL A 12 -8.28 5.22 24.54
N GLU A 13 -9.41 5.44 25.20
CA GLU A 13 -9.50 5.61 26.66
C GLU A 13 -9.14 4.33 27.40
N ALA A 14 -9.73 3.20 27.01
CA ALA A 14 -9.48 1.90 27.63
C ALA A 14 -8.00 1.48 27.56
N LEU A 15 -7.29 1.94 26.51
CA LEU A 15 -5.87 1.64 26.30
C LEU A 15 -4.92 2.74 26.82
N GLY A 16 -5.45 3.85 27.38
CA GLY A 16 -4.64 4.97 27.86
C GLY A 16 -3.84 5.67 26.75
N LEU A 17 -4.41 5.76 25.54
CA LEU A 17 -3.72 6.31 24.37
C LEU A 17 -4.06 7.78 24.08
N GLN A 18 -4.78 8.47 24.96
CA GLN A 18 -5.14 9.89 24.78
C GLN A 18 -3.89 10.74 24.52
N GLY A 19 -3.99 11.65 23.55
CA GLY A 19 -2.90 12.54 23.14
C GLY A 19 -1.71 11.85 22.43
N ARG A 20 -1.75 10.53 22.26
CA ARG A 20 -0.67 9.82 21.54
C ARG A 20 -0.71 10.16 20.05
N PRO A 21 0.46 10.25 19.40
CA PRO A 21 0.52 10.40 17.95
C PRO A 21 -0.05 9.17 17.25
N ALA A 22 -0.84 9.39 16.20
CA ALA A 22 -1.45 8.34 15.41
C ALA A 22 -1.21 8.57 13.92
N SER A 23 -0.84 7.52 13.20
CA SER A 23 -0.82 7.49 11.74
C SER A 23 -2.12 6.87 11.25
N LEU A 24 -2.82 7.56 10.35
CA LEU A 24 -4.03 7.06 9.72
C LEU A 24 -3.67 6.42 8.38
N LEU A 25 -4.07 5.17 8.19
CA LEU A 25 -3.98 4.51 6.90
C LEU A 25 -5.30 4.66 6.15
N LEU A 26 -5.26 5.20 4.94
CA LEU A 26 -6.43 5.35 4.08
C LEU A 26 -6.96 3.99 3.62
N ALA A 27 -8.27 3.87 3.50
CA ALA A 27 -8.85 2.73 2.83
C ALA A 27 -8.75 2.90 1.30
N ALA A 28 -8.71 1.79 0.57
CA ALA A 28 -8.53 1.78 -0.89
C ALA A 28 -9.59 2.60 -1.66
N GLY A 29 -10.79 2.82 -1.08
CA GLY A 29 -11.85 3.64 -1.67
C GLY A 29 -11.80 5.12 -1.31
N ASP A 30 -10.91 5.54 -0.41
CA ASP A 30 -10.84 6.93 0.07
C ASP A 30 -10.06 7.84 -0.89
N TYR A 31 -9.19 7.30 -1.72
CA TYR A 31 -8.28 8.05 -2.59
C TYR A 31 -8.11 7.39 -3.96
N GLN A 32 -7.57 8.15 -4.89
CA GLN A 32 -7.06 7.65 -6.17
C GLN A 32 -5.54 7.78 -6.19
N LEU A 33 -4.84 6.76 -6.67
CA LEU A 33 -3.41 6.82 -6.94
C LEU A 33 -3.20 6.92 -8.45
N LEU A 34 -2.78 8.10 -8.91
CA LEU A 34 -2.59 8.42 -10.31
C LEU A 34 -1.11 8.40 -10.67
N LEU A 35 -0.77 7.79 -11.80
CA LEU A 35 0.57 7.84 -12.37
C LEU A 35 0.62 8.93 -13.44
N VAL A 36 1.53 9.88 -13.27
CA VAL A 36 1.69 11.04 -14.18
C VAL A 36 3.14 11.26 -14.52
N GLU A 37 3.40 11.98 -15.63
CA GLU A 37 4.74 12.49 -15.92
C GLU A 37 5.19 13.45 -14.83
N ARG A 38 6.41 13.23 -14.32
CA ARG A 38 7.00 14.07 -13.29
C ARG A 38 7.40 15.42 -13.88
N PRO A 39 6.88 16.53 -13.36
CA PRO A 39 7.37 17.85 -13.74
C PRO A 39 8.86 18.01 -13.38
N GLU A 40 9.59 18.74 -14.21
CA GLU A 40 11.00 19.09 -13.95
C GLU A 40 11.10 20.24 -12.95
N VAL A 41 10.86 19.94 -11.69
CA VAL A 41 10.89 20.90 -10.58
C VAL A 41 11.68 20.32 -9.40
N PRO A 42 12.19 21.17 -8.49
CA PRO A 42 12.76 20.68 -7.23
C PRO A 42 11.78 19.78 -6.46
N PRO A 43 12.27 18.79 -5.69
CA PRO A 43 11.39 17.87 -4.93
C PRO A 43 10.36 18.57 -4.04
N ALA A 44 10.74 19.70 -3.44
CA ALA A 44 9.82 20.49 -2.59
C ALA A 44 8.64 21.10 -3.36
N GLU A 45 8.77 21.31 -4.66
CA GLU A 45 7.74 21.89 -5.52
C GLU A 45 6.89 20.82 -6.24
N LEU A 46 7.29 19.56 -6.18
CA LEU A 46 6.63 18.46 -6.90
C LEU A 46 5.13 18.41 -6.61
N ARG A 47 4.74 18.49 -5.34
CA ARG A 47 3.36 18.45 -4.90
C ARG A 47 2.49 19.56 -5.51
N ALA A 48 3.03 20.75 -5.67
CA ALA A 48 2.32 21.88 -6.29
C ALA A 48 2.25 21.69 -7.82
N ALA A 49 3.34 21.29 -8.44
CA ALA A 49 3.44 21.16 -9.90
C ALA A 49 2.56 20.03 -10.46
N VAL A 50 2.45 18.89 -9.78
CA VAL A 50 1.62 17.76 -10.25
C VAL A 50 0.13 18.05 -10.28
N ARG A 51 -0.36 19.04 -9.50
CA ARG A 51 -1.78 19.43 -9.52
C ARG A 51 -2.28 19.79 -10.92
N TRP A 52 -1.44 20.40 -11.72
CA TRP A 52 -1.78 20.74 -13.11
C TRP A 52 -1.81 19.51 -14.02
N ARG A 53 -0.95 18.51 -13.75
CA ARG A 53 -0.91 17.26 -14.52
C ARG A 53 -2.13 16.37 -14.29
N ILE A 54 -2.71 16.41 -13.10
CA ILE A 54 -3.88 15.57 -12.77
C ILE A 54 -5.21 16.19 -13.17
N ARG A 55 -5.24 17.45 -13.64
CA ARG A 55 -6.46 18.19 -13.92
C ARG A 55 -7.45 17.45 -14.83
N GLU A 56 -6.94 16.78 -15.85
CA GLU A 56 -7.74 16.04 -16.83
C GLU A 56 -8.04 14.59 -16.38
N LEU A 57 -7.39 14.14 -15.31
CA LEU A 57 -7.52 12.79 -14.78
C LEU A 57 -8.53 12.70 -13.64
N VAL A 58 -8.95 13.83 -13.09
CA VAL A 58 -9.88 13.91 -11.96
C VAL A 58 -11.19 14.57 -12.38
N SER A 59 -12.30 14.06 -11.86
CA SER A 59 -13.63 14.62 -12.19
C SER A 59 -14.02 15.82 -11.31
N ALA A 60 -13.40 15.94 -10.13
CA ALA A 60 -13.71 16.99 -9.16
C ALA A 60 -12.82 18.23 -9.38
N PRO A 61 -13.29 19.43 -9.01
CA PRO A 61 -12.50 20.67 -9.07
C PRO A 61 -11.21 20.52 -8.23
N LEU A 62 -10.07 20.95 -8.77
CA LEU A 62 -8.77 20.84 -8.08
C LEU A 62 -8.76 21.46 -6.69
N ASP A 63 -9.50 22.54 -6.49
CA ASP A 63 -9.57 23.25 -5.19
C ASP A 63 -10.32 22.47 -4.11
N SER A 64 -11.13 21.48 -4.51
CA SER A 64 -11.81 20.55 -3.60
C SER A 64 -11.00 19.30 -3.27
N LEU A 65 -9.77 19.18 -3.80
CA LEU A 65 -8.92 18.01 -3.68
C LEU A 65 -7.67 18.31 -2.86
N VAL A 66 -7.33 17.35 -2.00
CA VAL A 66 -6.00 17.23 -1.40
C VAL A 66 -5.16 16.33 -2.30
N VAL A 67 -3.97 16.79 -2.63
CA VAL A 67 -3.02 16.09 -3.50
C VAL A 67 -1.70 15.97 -2.77
N ASP A 68 -1.15 14.78 -2.74
CA ASP A 68 0.24 14.53 -2.37
C ASP A 68 0.92 13.71 -3.46
N ALA A 69 2.25 13.83 -3.58
CA ALA A 69 2.98 13.17 -4.66
C ALA A 69 4.37 12.72 -4.24
N PHE A 70 4.81 11.63 -4.86
CA PHE A 70 6.17 11.16 -4.74
C PHE A 70 6.72 10.72 -6.10
N ALA A 71 7.97 11.03 -6.35
CA ALA A 71 8.66 10.64 -7.58
C ALA A 71 8.92 9.14 -7.59
N LEU A 72 8.77 8.52 -8.75
CA LEU A 72 9.39 7.23 -9.00
C LEU A 72 10.90 7.41 -9.22
N PRO A 73 11.70 6.34 -9.06
CA PRO A 73 13.11 6.37 -9.43
C PRO A 73 13.31 6.82 -10.88
N ASP A 74 14.38 7.54 -11.15
CA ASP A 74 14.65 8.08 -12.49
C ASP A 74 14.85 6.98 -13.55
N ASP A 75 15.22 5.80 -13.11
CA ASP A 75 15.40 4.61 -13.93
C ASP A 75 14.14 3.69 -13.98
N ALA A 76 13.02 4.12 -13.43
CA ALA A 76 11.80 3.29 -13.37
C ALA A 76 11.27 2.94 -14.77
N TYR A 77 11.35 3.86 -15.73
CA TYR A 77 10.90 3.62 -17.09
C TYR A 77 12.05 3.77 -18.09
N ARG A 78 12.44 2.68 -18.73
CA ARG A 78 13.53 2.65 -19.70
C ARG A 78 13.29 3.64 -20.86
N GLY A 79 14.19 4.64 -20.99
CA GLY A 79 14.16 5.59 -22.10
C GLY A 79 12.88 6.43 -22.19
N ARG A 80 12.11 6.57 -21.12
CA ARG A 80 10.89 7.35 -21.04
C ARG A 80 11.02 8.50 -20.05
N THR A 81 10.05 9.40 -20.10
CA THR A 81 9.93 10.53 -19.17
C THR A 81 9.84 10.04 -17.73
N PRO A 82 10.53 10.68 -16.79
CA PRO A 82 10.38 10.40 -15.36
C PRO A 82 8.92 10.51 -14.91
N MET A 83 8.50 9.62 -14.00
CA MET A 83 7.12 9.52 -13.56
C MET A 83 6.99 9.83 -12.07
N ALA A 84 5.79 10.16 -11.65
CA ALA A 84 5.41 10.34 -10.24
C ALA A 84 4.03 9.73 -9.97
N TYR A 85 3.85 9.22 -8.76
CA TYR A 85 2.53 8.90 -8.25
C TYR A 85 1.94 10.10 -7.51
N CYS A 86 0.65 10.33 -7.74
CA CYS A 86 -0.16 11.32 -7.06
C CYS A 86 -1.30 10.64 -6.30
N ALA A 87 -1.31 10.77 -4.98
CA ALA A 87 -2.45 10.38 -4.16
C ALA A 87 -3.42 11.56 -4.07
N VAL A 88 -4.66 11.30 -4.47
CA VAL A 88 -5.70 12.35 -4.58
C VAL A 88 -6.94 11.91 -3.83
N LEU A 89 -7.43 12.76 -2.92
CA LEU A 89 -8.69 12.53 -2.24
C LEU A 89 -9.47 13.84 -2.02
N ALA A 90 -10.78 13.75 -1.82
CA ALA A 90 -11.60 14.92 -1.55
C ALA A 90 -11.20 15.59 -0.23
N GLN A 91 -11.11 16.91 -0.23
CA GLN A 91 -10.76 17.70 0.97
C GLN A 91 -11.75 17.46 2.12
N SER A 92 -13.05 17.36 1.81
CA SER A 92 -14.07 17.03 2.80
C SER A 92 -13.85 15.65 3.44
N ARG A 93 -13.40 14.67 2.66
CA ARG A 93 -13.06 13.33 3.17
C ARG A 93 -11.83 13.38 4.06
N MET A 94 -10.78 14.07 3.64
CA MET A 94 -9.58 14.29 4.45
C MET A 94 -9.94 14.93 5.80
N GLN A 95 -10.76 15.98 5.80
CA GLN A 95 -11.18 16.67 7.02
C GLN A 95 -11.97 15.73 7.94
N ALA A 96 -12.95 15.01 7.41
CA ALA A 96 -13.73 14.06 8.18
C ALA A 96 -12.87 12.96 8.84
N LEU A 97 -11.85 12.49 8.15
CA LEU A 97 -10.91 11.50 8.69
C LEU A 97 -10.02 12.09 9.78
N ALA A 98 -9.54 13.34 9.59
CA ALA A 98 -8.76 14.05 10.60
C ALA A 98 -9.60 14.32 11.87
N ASP A 99 -10.84 14.77 11.70
CA ASP A 99 -11.78 15.02 12.79
C ASP A 99 -12.14 13.73 13.55
N TRP A 100 -12.25 12.61 12.82
CA TRP A 100 -12.50 11.31 13.43
C TRP A 100 -11.36 10.86 14.34
N VAL A 101 -10.10 11.02 13.92
CA VAL A 101 -8.92 10.68 14.73
C VAL A 101 -8.78 11.62 15.93
N THR A 102 -8.89 12.93 15.72
CA THR A 102 -8.74 13.93 16.78
C THR A 102 -9.90 13.89 17.76
N GLY A 103 -11.12 13.67 17.27
CA GLY A 103 -12.32 13.50 18.08
C GLY A 103 -12.27 12.27 18.99
N ALA A 104 -11.49 11.26 18.63
CA ALA A 104 -11.23 10.09 19.49
C ALA A 104 -10.17 10.37 20.58
N GLY A 105 -9.61 11.57 20.66
CA GLY A 105 -8.59 11.93 21.65
C GLY A 105 -7.16 11.60 21.23
N LEU A 106 -6.92 11.25 19.95
CA LEU A 106 -5.59 11.03 19.41
C LEU A 106 -5.04 12.29 18.74
N ARG A 107 -3.73 12.39 18.59
CA ARG A 107 -3.08 13.44 17.81
C ARG A 107 -2.70 12.89 16.43
N LEU A 108 -3.41 13.32 15.41
CA LEU A 108 -3.09 12.92 14.04
C LEU A 108 -1.68 13.41 13.67
N HIS A 109 -0.79 12.48 13.37
CA HIS A 109 0.60 12.73 13.03
C HIS A 109 0.83 12.63 11.51
N SER A 110 0.30 11.57 10.89
CA SER A 110 0.44 11.35 9.45
C SER A 110 -0.78 10.64 8.89
N ILE A 111 -0.97 10.80 7.58
CA ILE A 111 -1.91 10.01 6.79
C ILE A 111 -1.09 9.28 5.73
N ASP A 112 -1.30 7.99 5.60
CA ASP A 112 -0.53 7.13 4.69
C ASP A 112 -1.46 6.31 3.79
N ILE A 113 -0.91 5.73 2.74
CA ILE A 113 -1.60 4.89 1.77
C ILE A 113 -1.11 3.44 1.86
N PRO A 114 -1.95 2.45 1.56
CA PRO A 114 -1.57 1.03 1.60
C PRO A 114 -0.30 0.69 0.81
N GLU A 115 -0.07 1.34 -0.31
CA GLU A 115 1.12 1.13 -1.16
C GLU A 115 2.42 1.39 -0.40
N MET A 116 2.45 2.46 0.40
CA MET A 116 3.61 2.80 1.22
C MET A 116 3.75 1.87 2.43
N ALA A 117 2.63 1.46 3.00
CA ALA A 117 2.62 0.47 4.07
C ALA A 117 3.17 -0.89 3.60
N LEU A 118 2.76 -1.36 2.40
CA LEU A 118 3.28 -2.58 1.81
C LEU A 118 4.77 -2.46 1.50
N ARG A 119 5.22 -1.33 0.96
CA ARG A 119 6.65 -1.06 0.76
C ARG A 119 7.46 -1.19 2.05
N ASN A 120 6.95 -0.65 3.15
CA ASN A 120 7.63 -0.73 4.44
C ASN A 120 7.71 -2.17 4.96
N LEU A 121 6.66 -2.97 4.78
CA LEU A 121 6.67 -4.40 5.11
C LEU A 121 7.67 -5.17 4.23
N GLY A 122 7.77 -4.83 2.95
CA GLY A 122 8.77 -5.41 2.05
C GLY A 122 10.20 -5.10 2.49
N LEU A 123 10.48 -3.87 2.95
CA LEU A 123 11.77 -3.52 3.53
C LEU A 123 12.09 -4.36 4.76
N LEU A 124 11.14 -4.50 5.67
CA LEU A 124 11.30 -5.32 6.87
C LEU A 124 11.59 -6.79 6.52
N ALA A 125 11.05 -7.29 5.41
CA ALA A 125 11.27 -8.65 4.91
C ALA A 125 12.54 -8.80 4.06
N GLY A 126 13.44 -7.81 4.04
CA GLY A 126 14.75 -7.88 3.38
C GLY A 126 14.74 -7.53 1.89
N ALA A 127 13.98 -6.51 1.50
CA ALA A 127 13.98 -5.99 0.13
C ALA A 127 15.22 -5.14 -0.23
N ASP A 128 16.19 -4.99 0.66
CA ASP A 128 17.25 -3.98 0.59
C ASP A 128 18.12 -4.02 -0.67
N ALA A 129 18.29 -5.18 -1.30
CA ALA A 129 19.18 -5.36 -2.44
C ALA A 129 18.55 -6.07 -3.64
N GLN A 130 17.24 -6.30 -3.65
CA GLN A 130 16.55 -7.09 -4.65
C GLN A 130 15.22 -6.46 -5.08
N ASN A 131 14.79 -6.80 -6.32
CA ASN A 131 13.43 -6.53 -6.74
C ASN A 131 12.49 -7.48 -5.99
N LEU A 132 11.52 -6.91 -5.29
CA LEU A 132 10.54 -7.65 -4.52
C LEU A 132 9.13 -7.19 -4.91
N ALA A 133 8.27 -8.15 -5.29
CA ALA A 133 6.84 -7.91 -5.32
C ALA A 133 6.25 -8.20 -3.95
N VAL A 134 5.43 -7.30 -3.43
CA VAL A 134 4.64 -7.49 -2.21
C VAL A 134 3.18 -7.50 -2.60
N VAL A 135 2.48 -8.56 -2.27
CA VAL A 135 1.07 -8.74 -2.61
C VAL A 135 0.24 -8.87 -1.34
N LEU A 136 -0.75 -8.01 -1.21
CA LEU A 136 -1.80 -8.13 -0.20
C LEU A 136 -3.09 -8.57 -0.91
N LEU A 137 -3.62 -9.72 -0.52
CA LEU A 137 -4.89 -10.22 -1.05
C LEU A 137 -5.98 -10.06 0.01
N GLY A 138 -7.06 -9.41 -0.38
CA GLY A 138 -8.31 -9.39 0.37
C GLY A 138 -9.32 -10.40 -0.21
N PRO A 139 -10.52 -10.46 0.35
CA PRO A 139 -11.57 -11.36 -0.12
C PRO A 139 -11.94 -11.14 -1.60
N ARG A 140 -12.10 -9.90 -2.03
CA ARG A 140 -12.61 -9.55 -3.38
C ARG A 140 -11.61 -8.81 -4.26
N ALA A 141 -10.57 -8.25 -3.68
CA ALA A 141 -9.57 -7.46 -4.40
C ALA A 141 -8.22 -7.54 -3.68
N GLY A 142 -7.17 -7.10 -4.33
CA GLY A 142 -5.84 -7.05 -3.75
C GLY A 142 -5.04 -5.83 -4.17
N LEU A 143 -3.80 -5.81 -3.73
CA LEU A 143 -2.81 -4.79 -4.09
C LEU A 143 -1.47 -5.46 -4.32
N ILE A 144 -0.83 -5.17 -5.44
CA ILE A 144 0.56 -5.55 -5.72
C ILE A 144 1.42 -4.30 -5.77
N CYS A 145 2.52 -4.33 -5.04
CA CYS A 145 3.57 -3.32 -5.08
C CYS A 145 4.88 -3.98 -5.48
N VAL A 146 5.65 -3.36 -6.37
CA VAL A 146 7.00 -3.80 -6.69
C VAL A 146 7.98 -2.72 -6.28
N GLN A 147 9.01 -3.11 -5.54
CA GLN A 147 10.03 -2.23 -4.98
C GLN A 147 11.44 -2.78 -5.20
N HIS A 148 12.41 -1.87 -5.16
CA HIS A 148 13.82 -2.18 -5.02
C HIS A 148 14.37 -1.35 -3.86
N GLY A 149 14.77 -2.01 -2.78
CA GLY A 149 15.05 -1.31 -1.53
C GLY A 149 13.84 -0.46 -1.09
N ALA A 150 14.09 0.78 -0.70
CA ALA A 150 13.05 1.73 -0.28
C ALA A 150 12.28 2.37 -1.46
N ALA A 151 12.68 2.14 -2.68
CA ALA A 151 12.07 2.77 -3.85
C ALA A 151 10.90 1.93 -4.37
N LEU A 152 9.71 2.51 -4.41
CA LEU A 152 8.54 1.94 -5.04
C LEU A 152 8.62 2.19 -6.56
N TYR A 153 8.52 1.13 -7.35
CA TYR A 153 8.54 1.19 -8.81
C TYR A 153 7.16 1.05 -9.42
N MET A 154 6.32 0.21 -8.81
CA MET A 154 4.97 -0.06 -9.31
C MET A 154 4.02 -0.31 -8.15
N ALA A 155 2.81 0.20 -8.28
CA ALA A 155 1.67 -0.17 -7.45
C ALA A 155 0.45 -0.36 -8.34
N ARG A 156 -0.26 -1.46 -8.14
CA ARG A 156 -1.44 -1.79 -8.94
C ARG A 156 -2.47 -2.51 -8.10
N ARG A 157 -3.73 -2.14 -8.25
CA ARG A 157 -4.86 -2.88 -7.68
C ARG A 157 -5.08 -4.17 -8.46
N ILE A 158 -5.45 -5.20 -7.75
CA ILE A 158 -5.86 -6.51 -8.25
C ILE A 158 -7.37 -6.59 -8.08
N GLU A 159 -8.09 -6.81 -9.19
CA GLU A 159 -9.56 -6.80 -9.22
C GLU A 159 -10.15 -8.11 -8.69
N HIS A 160 -9.35 -9.16 -8.58
CA HIS A 160 -9.75 -10.46 -8.07
C HIS A 160 -9.16 -10.72 -6.69
N GLY A 161 -9.93 -11.36 -5.83
CA GLY A 161 -9.51 -11.73 -4.48
C GLY A 161 -9.73 -13.21 -4.17
N LEU A 162 -9.56 -13.56 -2.91
CA LEU A 162 -9.58 -14.95 -2.44
C LEU A 162 -10.98 -15.60 -2.45
N ASP A 163 -12.07 -14.83 -2.44
CA ASP A 163 -13.44 -15.37 -2.48
C ASP A 163 -13.82 -15.92 -3.85
N ASN A 164 -13.11 -15.55 -4.90
CA ASN A 164 -13.34 -16.02 -6.27
C ASN A 164 -12.67 -17.39 -6.50
N ARG A 165 -12.79 -18.30 -5.54
CA ARG A 165 -12.26 -19.67 -5.62
C ARG A 165 -13.07 -20.46 -6.66
N GLY A 166 -12.38 -21.05 -7.62
CA GLY A 166 -12.94 -21.74 -8.77
C GLY A 166 -12.24 -21.23 -10.03
N GLU A 167 -13.01 -20.80 -11.02
CA GLU A 167 -12.44 -20.17 -12.23
C GLU A 167 -11.65 -18.88 -11.90
N GLY A 168 -11.95 -18.23 -10.77
CA GLY A 168 -11.28 -17.01 -10.30
C GLY A 168 -9.85 -17.18 -9.84
N GLY A 169 -9.41 -18.37 -9.40
CA GLY A 169 -8.02 -18.60 -8.99
C GLY A 169 -7.03 -18.44 -10.14
N ALA A 170 -7.39 -18.92 -11.33
CA ALA A 170 -6.59 -18.75 -12.54
C ALA A 170 -6.57 -17.28 -13.01
N GLN A 171 -7.66 -16.55 -12.80
CA GLN A 171 -7.74 -15.11 -13.13
C GLN A 171 -6.86 -14.28 -12.20
N LEU A 172 -6.87 -14.57 -10.91
CA LEU A 172 -5.99 -13.92 -9.93
C LEU A 172 -4.50 -14.13 -10.29
N ALA A 173 -4.11 -15.39 -10.57
CA ALA A 173 -2.75 -15.71 -10.98
C ALA A 173 -2.36 -14.97 -12.27
N LEU A 174 -3.25 -14.96 -13.26
CA LEU A 174 -3.02 -14.24 -14.52
C LEU A 174 -2.86 -12.73 -14.32
N GLU A 175 -3.65 -12.12 -13.44
CA GLU A 175 -3.59 -10.69 -13.14
C GLU A 175 -2.27 -10.33 -12.43
N ILE A 176 -1.86 -11.16 -11.47
CA ILE A 176 -0.55 -11.03 -10.82
C ILE A 176 0.56 -11.19 -11.87
N GLN A 177 0.55 -12.27 -12.66
CA GLN A 177 1.57 -12.52 -13.68
C GLN A 177 1.69 -11.36 -14.67
N ARG A 178 0.59 -10.82 -15.17
CA ARG A 178 0.59 -9.64 -16.04
C ARG A 178 1.24 -8.42 -15.39
N SER A 179 1.10 -8.28 -14.06
CA SER A 179 1.74 -7.19 -13.33
C SER A 179 3.24 -7.40 -13.22
N LEU A 180 3.70 -8.66 -13.03
CA LEU A 180 5.11 -9.03 -13.04
C LEU A 180 5.72 -8.81 -14.43
N ASP A 181 5.06 -9.27 -15.49
CA ASP A 181 5.51 -9.11 -16.88
C ASP A 181 5.59 -7.63 -17.28
N TYR A 182 4.64 -6.82 -16.82
CA TYR A 182 4.68 -5.37 -17.03
C TYR A 182 5.90 -4.74 -16.35
N PHE A 183 6.20 -5.13 -15.11
CA PHE A 183 7.38 -4.63 -14.41
C PHE A 183 8.66 -5.01 -15.18
N GLU A 184 8.82 -6.25 -15.59
CA GLU A 184 10.03 -6.74 -16.27
C GLU A 184 10.21 -6.13 -17.66
N SER A 185 9.11 -5.91 -18.39
CA SER A 185 9.16 -5.40 -19.76
C SER A 185 9.23 -3.89 -19.86
N GLN A 186 8.56 -3.15 -18.98
CA GLN A 186 8.41 -1.69 -19.06
C GLN A 186 9.28 -0.96 -18.05
N LEU A 187 9.57 -1.56 -16.90
CA LEU A 187 10.33 -0.94 -15.83
C LEU A 187 11.77 -1.48 -15.83
N GLY A 188 12.76 -0.60 -15.80
CA GLY A 188 14.15 -0.88 -16.17
C GLY A 188 14.98 -1.76 -15.24
N LYS A 189 14.46 -2.29 -14.14
CA LYS A 189 15.24 -2.89 -13.04
C LYS A 189 15.57 -4.38 -13.18
N GLY A 190 15.26 -5.01 -14.31
CA GLY A 190 15.57 -6.44 -14.52
C GLY A 190 14.53 -7.37 -13.93
N TYR A 191 14.93 -8.62 -13.71
CA TYR A 191 14.01 -9.70 -13.33
C TYR A 191 13.55 -9.61 -11.90
N LEU A 192 12.34 -10.08 -11.66
CA LEU A 192 11.72 -10.21 -10.36
C LEU A 192 11.78 -11.69 -9.95
N SER A 193 12.52 -12.01 -8.90
CA SER A 193 12.75 -13.37 -8.46
C SER A 193 11.86 -13.81 -7.30
N ARG A 194 11.33 -12.85 -6.53
CA ARG A 194 10.56 -13.09 -5.31
C ARG A 194 9.25 -12.31 -5.28
N LEU A 195 8.22 -12.98 -4.82
CA LEU A 195 6.93 -12.39 -4.46
C LEU A 195 6.63 -12.73 -3.02
N LEU A 196 6.49 -11.71 -2.20
CA LEU A 196 6.08 -11.81 -0.81
C LEU A 196 4.57 -11.69 -0.72
N LEU A 197 3.92 -12.78 -0.37
CA LEU A 197 2.49 -12.77 -0.12
C LEU A 197 2.23 -12.45 1.35
N LEU A 198 1.50 -11.38 1.60
CA LEU A 198 1.05 -11.05 2.94
C LEU A 198 -0.11 -11.99 3.29
N PRO A 199 -0.10 -12.56 4.51
CA PRO A 199 -1.16 -13.47 4.93
C PRO A 199 -2.50 -12.72 4.84
N ALA A 200 -3.36 -13.26 3.98
CA ALA A 200 -4.75 -12.83 3.88
C ALA A 200 -5.59 -13.60 4.89
N VAL A 201 -6.83 -13.17 5.05
CA VAL A 201 -7.83 -13.84 5.87
C VAL A 201 -7.91 -15.30 5.43
N GLU A 202 -7.55 -16.24 6.32
CA GLU A 202 -7.70 -17.69 6.13
C GLU A 202 -7.30 -18.20 4.73
N ALA A 203 -6.08 -17.86 4.31
CA ALA A 203 -5.59 -18.41 3.06
C ALA A 203 -5.38 -19.92 3.22
N ASP A 204 -6.14 -20.67 2.46
CA ASP A 204 -5.93 -22.10 2.29
C ASP A 204 -4.51 -22.31 1.73
N GLU A 205 -3.67 -23.05 2.46
CA GLU A 205 -2.29 -23.34 2.04
C GLU A 205 -2.26 -23.99 0.64
N ALA A 206 -3.28 -24.77 0.30
CA ALA A 206 -3.43 -25.36 -1.01
C ALA A 206 -3.65 -24.32 -2.11
N ALA A 207 -4.46 -23.30 -1.85
CA ALA A 207 -4.71 -22.19 -2.79
C ALA A 207 -3.43 -21.35 -3.00
N LEU A 208 -2.67 -21.12 -1.95
CA LEU A 208 -1.38 -20.40 -2.04
C LEU A 208 -0.32 -21.21 -2.79
N ALA A 209 -0.25 -22.53 -2.54
CA ALA A 209 0.64 -23.42 -3.28
C ALA A 209 0.24 -23.49 -4.76
N GLU A 210 -1.06 -23.47 -5.07
CA GLU A 210 -1.54 -23.41 -6.45
C GLU A 210 -1.16 -22.11 -7.13
N LEU A 211 -1.36 -20.99 -6.47
CA LEU A 211 -0.92 -19.68 -6.96
C LEU A 211 0.59 -19.69 -7.25
N GLY A 212 1.39 -20.23 -6.31
CA GLY A 212 2.84 -20.34 -6.49
C GLY A 212 3.26 -21.22 -7.67
N ARG A 213 2.46 -22.24 -8.04
CA ARG A 213 2.73 -23.05 -9.24
C ARG A 213 2.41 -22.34 -10.56
N GLN A 214 1.53 -21.36 -10.53
CA GLN A 214 1.07 -20.62 -11.72
C GLN A 214 1.91 -19.38 -12.03
N LEU A 215 2.72 -18.91 -11.06
CA LEU A 215 3.54 -17.71 -11.22
C LEU A 215 4.98 -18.06 -11.62
N SER A 216 5.61 -17.19 -12.39
CA SER A 216 7.00 -17.32 -12.84
C SER A 216 8.04 -17.00 -11.76
N VAL A 217 7.61 -16.53 -10.59
CA VAL A 217 8.45 -16.10 -9.47
C VAL A 217 8.29 -17.01 -8.26
N ARG A 218 9.29 -17.02 -7.39
CA ARG A 218 9.19 -17.72 -6.11
C ARG A 218 8.22 -16.97 -5.19
N VAL A 219 7.14 -17.64 -4.82
CA VAL A 219 6.15 -17.11 -3.87
C VAL A 219 6.54 -17.51 -2.46
N GLU A 220 6.66 -16.53 -1.58
CA GLU A 220 6.96 -16.68 -0.16
C GLU A 220 5.87 -15.99 0.66
N GLN A 221 5.52 -16.55 1.81
CA GLN A 221 4.65 -15.89 2.78
C GLN A 221 5.47 -15.03 3.73
N LEU A 222 4.90 -13.92 4.18
CA LEU A 222 5.51 -13.10 5.22
C LEU A 222 5.53 -13.89 6.55
N ALA A 223 6.72 -14.25 7.01
CA ALA A 223 6.92 -14.99 8.25
C ALA A 223 6.83 -14.04 9.46
N LEU A 224 5.62 -13.84 9.97
CA LEU A 224 5.35 -12.91 11.10
C LEU A 224 6.09 -13.32 12.36
N GLU A 225 6.25 -14.62 12.60
CA GLU A 225 6.97 -15.17 13.74
C GLU A 225 8.45 -14.76 13.76
N GLN A 226 9.06 -14.64 12.58
CA GLN A 226 10.46 -14.21 12.43
C GLN A 226 10.61 -12.70 12.58
N LEU A 227 9.63 -11.94 12.06
CA LEU A 227 9.67 -10.47 12.09
C LEU A 227 9.28 -9.89 13.44
N PHE A 228 8.37 -10.53 14.13
CA PHE A 228 7.81 -10.05 15.40
C PHE A 228 7.81 -11.15 16.48
N PRO A 229 8.99 -11.69 16.85
CA PRO A 229 9.07 -12.79 17.81
C PRO A 229 8.46 -12.39 19.15
N GLY A 230 7.58 -13.24 19.68
CA GLY A 230 6.92 -12.99 20.96
C GLY A 230 5.84 -11.91 20.96
N SER A 231 5.50 -11.35 19.80
CA SER A 231 4.45 -10.34 19.69
C SER A 231 3.06 -10.92 20.01
N PRO A 232 2.20 -10.19 20.75
CA PRO A 232 0.80 -10.57 20.94
C PRO A 232 0.03 -10.75 19.61
N LEU A 233 0.50 -10.15 18.53
CA LEU A 233 -0.04 -10.32 17.17
C LEU A 233 -0.11 -11.80 16.78
N LEU A 234 0.87 -12.60 17.18
CA LEU A 234 0.94 -14.02 16.81
C LEU A 234 -0.17 -14.88 17.45
N GLY A 235 -0.71 -14.43 18.58
CA GLY A 235 -1.84 -15.08 19.25
C GLY A 235 -3.21 -14.72 18.67
N LEU A 236 -3.28 -13.78 17.73
CA LEU A 236 -4.55 -13.39 17.13
C LEU A 236 -4.98 -14.37 16.02
N PRO A 237 -6.30 -14.52 15.77
CA PRO A 237 -6.80 -15.23 14.60
C PRO A 237 -6.19 -14.69 13.31
N ALA A 238 -5.99 -15.55 12.31
CA ALA A 238 -5.34 -15.19 11.04
C ALA A 238 -6.00 -13.96 10.35
N ALA A 239 -7.33 -13.90 10.37
CA ALA A 239 -8.09 -12.76 9.85
C ALA A 239 -7.72 -11.43 10.51
N GLN A 240 -7.56 -11.43 11.82
CA GLN A 240 -7.19 -10.22 12.56
C GLN A 240 -5.71 -9.86 12.30
N ARG A 241 -4.81 -10.84 12.26
CA ARG A 241 -3.41 -10.61 11.90
C ARG A 241 -3.30 -9.94 10.54
N ALA A 242 -4.00 -10.46 9.55
CA ALA A 242 -4.03 -9.89 8.19
C ALA A 242 -4.54 -8.44 8.16
N ALA A 243 -5.58 -8.14 8.93
CA ALA A 243 -6.14 -6.79 9.02
C ALA A 243 -5.17 -5.77 9.65
N PHE A 244 -4.28 -6.21 10.55
CA PHE A 244 -3.30 -5.33 11.19
C PHE A 244 -2.05 -5.07 10.35
N LEU A 245 -1.72 -5.92 9.37
CA LEU A 245 -0.48 -5.79 8.59
C LEU A 245 -0.32 -4.44 7.90
N PRO A 246 -1.31 -3.90 7.20
CA PRO A 246 -1.17 -2.56 6.61
C PRO A 246 -0.94 -1.46 7.65
N ALA A 247 -1.60 -1.56 8.82
CA ALA A 247 -1.39 -0.61 9.91
C ALA A 247 0.03 -0.72 10.50
N ILE A 248 0.57 -1.93 10.64
CA ILE A 248 1.95 -2.16 11.04
C ILE A 248 2.91 -1.56 10.01
N GLY A 249 2.67 -1.78 8.72
CA GLY A 249 3.46 -1.19 7.65
C GLY A 249 3.45 0.35 7.69
N ALA A 250 2.31 0.97 7.98
CA ALA A 250 2.22 2.41 8.17
C ALA A 250 2.99 2.89 9.41
N ALA A 251 2.97 2.12 10.50
CA ALA A 251 3.72 2.43 11.73
C ALA A 251 5.24 2.30 11.55
N LEU A 252 5.71 1.52 10.57
CA LEU A 252 7.13 1.40 10.22
C LEU A 252 7.65 2.57 9.36
N ARG A 253 6.81 3.55 9.08
CA ARG A 253 7.21 4.75 8.33
C ARG A 253 8.42 5.41 8.99
N GLN A 254 9.49 5.54 8.22
CA GLN A 254 10.64 6.38 8.59
C GLN A 254 10.42 7.76 7.98
N GLU A 255 10.33 8.79 8.81
CA GLU A 255 10.35 10.15 8.34
C GLU A 255 11.77 10.44 7.86
N ARG A 256 11.92 10.83 6.60
CA ARG A 256 13.15 11.47 6.16
C ARG A 256 13.20 12.80 6.91
N GLY A 257 14.17 12.93 7.82
CA GLY A 257 14.48 14.21 8.42
C GLY A 257 14.63 15.24 7.32
N GLY A 258 13.82 16.32 7.40
CA GLY A 258 13.84 17.43 6.47
C GLY A 258 15.14 18.22 6.58
#